data_2d00112e4e56857a3c6651409d1fd559
#
_entry.id   2d00112e4e56857a3c6651409d1fd559
#
_cell.length_a   1.000
_cell.length_b   1.000
_cell.length_c   1.000
_cell.angle_alpha   90.00
_cell.angle_beta   90.00
_cell.angle_gamma   90.00
#
_symmetry.space_group_name_H-M   'P 1'
#
loop_
_entity.id
_entity.type
_entity.pdbx_description
1 polymer ?
#
loop_
_entity_poly.entity_id
_entity_poly.type
_entity_poly.pdbx_seq_one_letter_code
_entity_poly.pdbx_strand_id
1 'polypeptide(L)'
;MGFARCSGILMPLSSLPGGYGIGSMGAPARKFVDFLATAGQTIWQILPVGPTGYADSPYQSCSAFAGNPYFIDLDQLVKDGLLTRRDFAKIHWGGDAAHIDYGTLYEKRFDVLRKAYANFLKQRPVPGYDTPYPDDWYRFQFLSCEWLPDYCLYMAIKRDNGMVDWQQWPEALRLRDPAALAAFKEEHAEEVGFWAFVQYEFDRQWRALHAYAKSKGVSIMGDIPIYVAADSADAWAGRELFETDADGKPRRVAGCPPDYFAADGQLWGNPLYDWDYHRRTGYAWWIRRIRHALFIYDILRIDHFRGFDTYWAIPAGESTARNGRWENGPGMDLFRTLHNALGELPIVAEDLGEMFDSVRQLLADSGFPGMKVLQFAFTGEDSVDLPHNYPRNCVAYPGTHDNNTLAGWFGEELTPEYRQQAREYFALNKAEGELRGMLRGVMASTAALAIIPMADWLEEPSASRMNTPGVAQGNWQWRVDEKKLTPALAREIKAMTVRYFRAPATRK
;
A
#
# COMPACT_ATOMS: atom_id res chain seq x y z
N MET A 1 -11.14 2.95 20.15
CA MET A 1 -12.48 2.64 19.58
C MET A 1 -12.45 1.32 18.84
N GLY A 2 -13.41 0.38 19.13
CA GLY A 2 -13.48 -0.86 18.36
C GLY A 2 -14.25 -0.63 17.05
N PHE A 3 -13.82 -1.26 15.97
CA PHE A 3 -14.57 -1.24 14.73
C PHE A 3 -15.95 -1.89 14.88
N ALA A 4 -16.94 -1.35 14.19
CA ALA A 4 -18.24 -2.01 14.05
C ALA A 4 -18.06 -3.31 13.23
N ARG A 5 -18.92 -4.31 13.49
CA ARG A 5 -18.88 -5.56 12.73
C ARG A 5 -19.22 -5.29 11.26
N CYS A 6 -18.25 -5.51 10.38
CA CYS A 6 -18.42 -5.31 8.94
C CYS A 6 -17.48 -6.20 8.12
N SER A 7 -17.55 -6.09 6.80
CA SER A 7 -16.64 -6.76 5.88
C SER A 7 -16.21 -5.87 4.74
N GLY A 8 -15.11 -6.28 4.11
CA GLY A 8 -14.53 -5.61 2.96
C GLY A 8 -13.84 -6.58 2.01
N ILE A 9 -13.33 -6.01 0.94
CA ILE A 9 -12.58 -6.73 -0.08
C ILE A 9 -11.19 -6.11 -0.20
N LEU A 10 -10.15 -6.97 -0.17
CA LEU A 10 -8.78 -6.61 -0.55
C LEU A 10 -8.67 -6.68 -2.07
N MET A 11 -8.37 -5.54 -2.69
CA MET A 11 -8.16 -5.43 -4.14
C MET A 11 -7.21 -4.27 -4.41
N PRO A 12 -5.97 -4.52 -4.81
CA PRO A 12 -5.03 -3.45 -5.18
C PRO A 12 -5.61 -2.56 -6.27
N LEU A 13 -5.35 -1.26 -6.19
CA LEU A 13 -5.74 -0.33 -7.25
C LEU A 13 -5.11 -0.72 -8.59
N SER A 14 -3.85 -1.19 -8.56
CA SER A 14 -3.11 -1.69 -9.72
C SER A 14 -3.80 -2.88 -10.41
N SER A 15 -4.47 -3.74 -9.62
CA SER A 15 -5.11 -4.97 -10.12
C SER A 15 -6.49 -4.73 -10.74
N LEU A 16 -7.02 -3.51 -10.71
CA LEU A 16 -8.28 -3.17 -11.36
C LEU A 16 -8.19 -3.33 -12.89
N PRO A 17 -9.29 -3.66 -13.56
CA PRO A 17 -9.30 -3.71 -15.03
C PRO A 17 -9.04 -2.31 -15.59
N GLY A 18 -8.55 -2.23 -16.80
CA GLY A 18 -8.29 -0.95 -17.49
C GLY A 18 -7.52 -1.13 -18.77
N GLY A 19 -7.67 -0.18 -19.68
CA GLY A 19 -7.08 -0.25 -21.03
C GLY A 19 -5.62 0.20 -21.14
N TYR A 20 -4.99 0.64 -20.03
CA TYR A 20 -3.70 1.33 -20.07
C TYR A 20 -2.62 0.61 -19.25
N GLY A 21 -2.63 -0.72 -19.26
CA GLY A 21 -1.60 -1.58 -18.68
C GLY A 21 -1.67 -1.80 -17.19
N ILE A 22 -2.43 -0.97 -16.45
CA ILE A 22 -2.58 -1.03 -14.98
C ILE A 22 -3.94 -0.46 -14.59
N GLY A 23 -4.42 -0.78 -13.40
CA GLY A 23 -5.59 -0.13 -12.83
C GLY A 23 -5.36 1.36 -12.60
N SER A 24 -6.41 2.18 -12.73
CA SER A 24 -6.34 3.64 -12.57
C SER A 24 -7.52 4.18 -11.75
N MET A 25 -7.42 5.44 -11.33
CA MET A 25 -8.44 6.14 -10.53
C MET A 25 -9.68 6.58 -11.33
N GLY A 26 -9.85 6.06 -12.54
CA GLY A 26 -10.92 6.41 -13.47
C GLY A 26 -12.20 5.59 -13.32
N ALA A 27 -12.86 5.35 -14.45
CA ALA A 27 -14.13 4.63 -14.52
C ALA A 27 -14.07 3.20 -13.96
N PRO A 28 -12.99 2.40 -14.16
CA PRO A 28 -12.91 1.06 -13.59
C PRO A 28 -12.92 1.05 -12.07
N ALA A 29 -12.22 2.00 -11.42
CA ALA A 29 -12.23 2.11 -9.96
C ALA A 29 -13.62 2.49 -9.42
N ARG A 30 -14.34 3.39 -10.09
CA ARG A 30 -15.73 3.75 -9.72
C ARG A 30 -16.69 2.56 -9.90
N LYS A 31 -16.55 1.79 -10.98
CA LYS A 31 -17.33 0.55 -11.18
C LYS A 31 -17.06 -0.46 -10.08
N PHE A 32 -15.81 -0.58 -9.62
CA PHE A 32 -15.47 -1.46 -8.52
C PHE A 32 -16.09 -0.99 -7.20
N VAL A 33 -16.10 0.30 -6.92
CA VAL A 33 -16.83 0.88 -5.78
C VAL A 33 -18.33 0.56 -5.85
N ASP A 34 -18.96 0.69 -7.03
CA ASP A 34 -20.37 0.32 -7.22
C ASP A 34 -20.61 -1.18 -7.01
N PHE A 35 -19.66 -2.04 -7.44
CA PHE A 35 -19.68 -3.48 -7.16
C PHE A 35 -19.63 -3.75 -5.64
N LEU A 36 -18.71 -3.11 -4.91
CA LEU A 36 -18.59 -3.25 -3.45
C LEU A 36 -19.89 -2.85 -2.74
N ALA A 37 -20.44 -1.70 -3.08
CA ALA A 37 -21.70 -1.21 -2.50
C ALA A 37 -22.87 -2.20 -2.79
N THR A 38 -22.93 -2.72 -4.02
CA THR A 38 -23.92 -3.73 -4.40
C THR A 38 -23.74 -5.03 -3.63
N ALA A 39 -22.49 -5.43 -3.39
CA ALA A 39 -22.11 -6.60 -2.61
C ALA A 39 -22.26 -6.40 -1.07
N GLY A 40 -22.71 -5.22 -0.63
CA GLY A 40 -22.89 -4.93 0.79
C GLY A 40 -21.58 -4.76 1.56
N GLN A 41 -20.47 -4.53 0.84
CA GLN A 41 -19.15 -4.32 1.43
C GLN A 41 -18.98 -2.86 1.82
N THR A 42 -18.37 -2.60 2.98
CA THR A 42 -18.15 -1.24 3.50
C THR A 42 -16.70 -0.84 3.51
N ILE A 43 -15.78 -1.77 3.21
CA ILE A 43 -14.34 -1.50 3.18
C ILE A 43 -13.76 -1.99 1.85
N TRP A 44 -13.00 -1.12 1.23
CA TRP A 44 -12.09 -1.46 0.15
C TRP A 44 -10.67 -1.37 0.68
N GLN A 45 -10.02 -2.51 0.94
CA GLN A 45 -8.61 -2.51 1.28
C GLN A 45 -7.76 -2.50 0.02
N ILE A 46 -6.80 -1.59 0.00
CA ILE A 46 -5.80 -1.43 -1.07
C ILE A 46 -4.40 -1.60 -0.50
N LEU A 47 -3.42 -1.80 -1.39
CA LEU A 47 -2.00 -1.75 -1.05
C LEU A 47 -1.49 -0.30 -1.08
N PRO A 48 -0.25 -0.03 -0.61
CA PRO A 48 0.32 1.31 -0.67
C PRO A 48 0.21 1.92 -2.07
N VAL A 49 -0.21 3.19 -2.14
CA VAL A 49 -0.40 3.89 -3.41
C VAL A 49 0.79 4.77 -3.81
N GLY A 50 1.93 4.60 -3.15
CA GLY A 50 3.17 5.29 -3.49
C GLY A 50 3.78 4.84 -4.81
N PRO A 51 4.70 5.63 -5.40
CA PRO A 51 5.44 5.21 -6.59
C PRO A 51 6.16 3.90 -6.33
N THR A 52 6.03 2.94 -7.25
CA THR A 52 6.74 1.66 -7.15
C THR A 52 8.24 1.85 -7.43
N GLY A 53 9.05 1.13 -6.66
CA GLY A 53 10.50 1.14 -6.79
C GLY A 53 11.04 -0.22 -7.25
N TYR A 54 12.05 -0.71 -6.57
CA TYR A 54 12.70 -1.99 -6.87
C TYR A 54 11.69 -3.15 -6.87
N ALA A 55 11.79 -4.00 -7.87
CA ALA A 55 10.93 -5.18 -8.06
C ALA A 55 9.43 -4.84 -8.13
N ASP A 56 9.08 -3.63 -8.55
CA ASP A 56 7.70 -3.14 -8.70
C ASP A 56 6.87 -3.17 -7.40
N SER A 57 7.55 -3.35 -6.26
CA SER A 57 6.91 -3.47 -4.96
C SER A 57 6.30 -2.14 -4.49
N PRO A 58 5.02 -2.11 -4.09
CA PRO A 58 4.40 -0.95 -3.49
C PRO A 58 4.96 -0.62 -2.10
N TYR A 59 5.67 -1.56 -1.46
CA TYR A 59 6.32 -1.38 -0.15
C TYR A 59 7.74 -0.81 -0.23
N GLN A 60 8.31 -0.72 -1.43
CA GLN A 60 9.63 -0.11 -1.70
C GLN A 60 9.46 1.19 -2.50
N SER A 61 8.66 2.11 -1.95
CA SER A 61 8.36 3.38 -2.62
C SER A 61 9.51 4.37 -2.45
N CYS A 62 9.77 5.15 -3.50
CA CYS A 62 10.73 6.26 -3.44
C CYS A 62 10.22 7.49 -2.65
N SER A 63 9.03 7.42 -2.05
CA SER A 63 8.52 8.42 -1.12
C SER A 63 7.45 7.84 -0.21
N ALA A 64 7.44 8.25 1.06
CA ALA A 64 6.40 7.94 2.04
C ALA A 64 5.12 8.77 1.86
N PHE A 65 5.11 9.77 0.96
CA PHE A 65 4.04 10.74 0.78
C PHE A 65 3.48 10.80 -0.64
N ALA A 66 4.34 10.62 -1.65
CA ALA A 66 3.95 10.76 -3.04
C ALA A 66 3.02 9.65 -3.52
N GLY A 67 2.11 9.99 -4.41
CA GLY A 67 1.25 9.02 -5.10
C GLY A 67 1.88 8.48 -6.39
N ASN A 68 1.51 7.25 -6.76
CA ASN A 68 2.02 6.57 -7.94
C ASN A 68 1.45 7.18 -9.23
N PRO A 69 2.30 7.74 -10.12
CA PRO A 69 1.87 8.32 -11.38
C PRO A 69 1.15 7.33 -12.31
N TYR A 70 1.40 6.04 -12.16
CA TYR A 70 0.74 5.03 -12.99
C TYR A 70 -0.77 4.96 -12.76
N PHE A 71 -1.27 5.37 -11.59
CA PHE A 71 -2.69 5.36 -11.25
C PHE A 71 -3.47 6.55 -11.81
N ILE A 72 -2.80 7.56 -12.36
CA ILE A 72 -3.45 8.69 -13.03
C ILE A 72 -4.23 8.17 -14.24
N ASP A 73 -5.52 8.44 -14.28
CA ASP A 73 -6.39 8.01 -15.37
C ASP A 73 -6.22 8.91 -16.59
N LEU A 74 -5.83 8.32 -17.73
CA LEU A 74 -5.58 9.06 -18.97
C LEU A 74 -6.88 9.58 -19.60
N ASP A 75 -8.00 8.87 -19.44
CA ASP A 75 -9.29 9.33 -19.94
C ASP A 75 -9.79 10.57 -19.17
N GLN A 76 -9.41 10.69 -17.89
CA GLN A 76 -9.69 11.91 -17.14
C GLN A 76 -8.88 13.08 -17.68
N LEU A 77 -7.59 12.88 -18.00
CA LEU A 77 -6.75 13.92 -18.64
C LEU A 77 -7.29 14.35 -20.02
N VAL A 78 -7.92 13.42 -20.75
CA VAL A 78 -8.61 13.75 -22.01
C VAL A 78 -9.84 14.63 -21.74
N LYS A 79 -10.66 14.32 -20.74
CA LYS A 79 -11.83 15.14 -20.37
C LYS A 79 -11.42 16.54 -19.92
N ASP A 80 -10.28 16.66 -19.27
CA ASP A 80 -9.73 17.93 -18.81
C ASP A 80 -9.04 18.74 -19.93
N GLY A 81 -9.00 18.18 -21.17
CA GLY A 81 -8.38 18.83 -22.32
C GLY A 81 -6.85 18.83 -22.30
N LEU A 82 -6.24 18.07 -21.40
CA LEU A 82 -4.77 17.94 -21.26
C LEU A 82 -4.19 16.93 -22.23
N LEU A 83 -4.99 15.97 -22.71
CA LEU A 83 -4.63 14.97 -23.70
C LEU A 83 -5.75 14.84 -24.75
N THR A 84 -5.40 14.19 -25.87
CA THR A 84 -6.35 13.61 -26.81
C THR A 84 -6.15 12.09 -26.84
N ARG A 85 -7.18 11.33 -27.23
CA ARG A 85 -7.03 9.87 -27.36
C ARG A 85 -5.94 9.48 -28.35
N ARG A 86 -5.62 10.33 -29.34
CA ARG A 86 -4.55 10.10 -30.33
C ARG A 86 -3.17 10.05 -29.72
N ASP A 87 -2.96 10.74 -28.57
CA ASP A 87 -1.65 10.84 -27.93
C ASP A 87 -1.14 9.49 -27.39
N PHE A 88 -2.06 8.55 -27.10
CA PHE A 88 -1.72 7.24 -26.56
C PHE A 88 -2.43 6.05 -27.24
N ALA A 89 -3.24 6.29 -28.29
CA ALA A 89 -4.00 5.24 -28.97
C ALA A 89 -3.13 4.15 -29.64
N LYS A 90 -1.87 4.47 -29.98
CA LYS A 90 -0.93 3.54 -30.63
C LYS A 90 -0.01 2.84 -29.65
N ILE A 91 -0.12 3.13 -28.35
CA ILE A 91 0.74 2.53 -27.34
C ILE A 91 0.18 1.16 -26.97
N HIS A 92 1.00 0.12 -27.11
CA HIS A 92 0.75 -1.19 -26.56
C HIS A 92 1.18 -1.18 -25.09
N TRP A 93 0.23 -1.35 -24.18
CA TRP A 93 0.43 -1.26 -22.72
C TRP A 93 0.75 -2.60 -22.05
N GLY A 94 1.29 -3.55 -22.80
CA GLY A 94 1.56 -4.91 -22.39
C GLY A 94 0.79 -5.93 -23.22
N GLY A 95 1.31 -7.16 -23.28
CA GLY A 95 0.76 -8.23 -24.12
C GLY A 95 -0.37 -9.02 -23.47
N ASP A 96 -0.49 -8.98 -22.14
CA ASP A 96 -1.47 -9.74 -21.36
C ASP A 96 -2.34 -8.80 -20.52
N ALA A 97 -3.66 -8.92 -20.70
CA ALA A 97 -4.60 -8.12 -19.94
C ALA A 97 -4.71 -8.54 -18.45
N ALA A 98 -4.30 -9.78 -18.12
CA ALA A 98 -4.32 -10.32 -16.77
C ALA A 98 -3.07 -9.95 -15.94
N HIS A 99 -2.04 -9.41 -16.57
CA HIS A 99 -0.80 -9.03 -15.90
C HIS A 99 -0.34 -7.63 -16.27
N ILE A 100 0.29 -6.96 -15.29
CA ILE A 100 0.91 -5.66 -15.47
C ILE A 100 2.31 -5.85 -16.06
N ASP A 101 2.60 -5.16 -17.15
CA ASP A 101 3.94 -5.01 -17.70
C ASP A 101 4.53 -3.68 -17.23
N TYR A 102 5.22 -3.72 -16.08
CA TYR A 102 5.84 -2.55 -15.48
C TYR A 102 6.95 -1.95 -16.35
N GLY A 103 7.67 -2.78 -17.13
CA GLY A 103 8.67 -2.31 -18.07
C GLY A 103 8.05 -1.39 -19.14
N THR A 104 6.95 -1.82 -19.75
CA THR A 104 6.20 -0.99 -20.70
C THR A 104 5.65 0.28 -20.04
N LEU A 105 5.16 0.21 -18.80
CA LEU A 105 4.68 1.41 -18.09
C LEU A 105 5.84 2.39 -17.84
N TYR A 106 6.97 1.90 -17.38
CA TYR A 106 8.17 2.71 -17.14
C TYR A 106 8.63 3.45 -18.38
N GLU A 107 8.67 2.78 -19.55
CA GLU A 107 9.09 3.37 -20.81
C GLU A 107 8.08 4.36 -21.39
N LYS A 108 6.76 4.10 -21.29
CA LYS A 108 5.75 4.80 -22.08
C LYS A 108 4.88 5.77 -21.29
N ARG A 109 4.63 5.49 -20.00
CA ARG A 109 3.66 6.25 -19.20
C ARG A 109 4.08 7.70 -19.02
N PHE A 110 5.33 7.92 -18.72
CA PHE A 110 5.85 9.26 -18.47
C PHE A 110 5.87 10.13 -19.73
N ASP A 111 6.08 9.57 -20.92
CA ASP A 111 5.98 10.33 -22.17
C ASP A 111 4.57 10.91 -22.39
N VAL A 112 3.54 10.13 -22.05
CA VAL A 112 2.15 10.60 -22.13
C VAL A 112 1.86 11.67 -21.09
N LEU A 113 2.33 11.48 -19.85
CA LEU A 113 2.14 12.47 -18.77
C LEU A 113 2.91 13.78 -19.07
N ARG A 114 4.07 13.73 -19.75
CA ARG A 114 4.79 14.91 -20.19
C ARG A 114 4.03 15.71 -21.24
N LYS A 115 3.32 15.05 -22.16
CA LYS A 115 2.42 15.74 -23.10
C LYS A 115 1.29 16.44 -22.36
N ALA A 116 0.70 15.78 -21.36
CA ALA A 116 -0.32 16.38 -20.51
C ALA A 116 0.22 17.63 -19.79
N TYR A 117 1.43 17.54 -19.24
CA TYR A 117 2.09 18.67 -18.58
C TYR A 117 2.36 19.83 -19.55
N ALA A 118 2.89 19.56 -20.74
CA ALA A 118 3.10 20.59 -21.73
C ALA A 118 1.80 21.30 -22.12
N ASN A 119 0.68 20.59 -22.21
CA ASN A 119 -0.62 21.18 -22.50
C ASN A 119 -1.19 21.92 -21.29
N PHE A 120 -0.95 21.44 -20.07
CA PHE A 120 -1.28 22.13 -18.84
C PHE A 120 -0.60 23.52 -18.76
N LEU A 121 0.68 23.60 -19.14
CA LEU A 121 1.39 24.88 -19.21
C LEU A 121 0.83 25.82 -20.29
N LYS A 122 0.45 25.28 -21.48
CA LYS A 122 -0.14 26.09 -22.57
C LYS A 122 -1.53 26.64 -22.26
N GLN A 123 -2.31 25.95 -21.46
CA GLN A 123 -3.64 26.42 -21.02
C GLN A 123 -3.55 27.62 -20.06
N ARG A 124 -2.34 28.01 -19.71
CA ARG A 124 -2.04 29.15 -18.84
C ARG A 124 -1.32 30.20 -19.62
N PRO A 125 -1.95 31.34 -19.86
CA PRO A 125 -1.25 32.46 -20.47
C PRO A 125 -0.19 32.96 -19.49
N VAL A 126 1.06 32.96 -19.99
CA VAL A 126 2.28 33.59 -19.48
C VAL A 126 2.51 33.60 -17.95
N PRO A 127 3.64 33.05 -17.44
CA PRO A 127 4.07 33.28 -16.09
C PRO A 127 4.34 34.77 -15.89
N GLY A 128 3.53 35.45 -15.11
CA GLY A 128 3.83 36.83 -14.76
C GLY A 128 2.65 37.65 -14.28
N TYR A 129 1.55 37.71 -14.98
CA TYR A 129 0.42 38.57 -14.62
C TYR A 129 -0.90 38.04 -15.19
N ASP A 130 -1.92 37.95 -14.34
CA ASP A 130 -3.36 37.92 -14.62
C ASP A 130 -4.09 36.60 -14.96
N THR A 131 -3.48 35.42 -14.93
CA THR A 131 -4.28 34.18 -14.84
C THR A 131 -3.76 33.31 -13.73
N PRO A 132 -4.45 33.26 -12.58
CA PRO A 132 -4.05 32.40 -11.47
C PRO A 132 -4.13 30.92 -11.89
N TYR A 133 -3.26 30.10 -11.32
CA TYR A 133 -3.44 28.67 -11.30
C TYR A 133 -4.81 28.33 -10.69
N PRO A 134 -5.46 27.20 -11.06
CA PRO A 134 -6.68 26.81 -10.38
C PRO A 134 -6.50 26.86 -8.86
N ASP A 135 -7.52 27.28 -8.13
CA ASP A 135 -7.45 27.38 -6.67
C ASP A 135 -7.04 26.07 -6.00
N ASP A 136 -7.40 24.94 -6.61
CA ASP A 136 -7.03 23.61 -6.15
C ASP A 136 -5.53 23.27 -6.35
N TRP A 137 -4.84 23.88 -7.33
CA TRP A 137 -3.38 23.78 -7.46
C TRP A 137 -2.65 24.46 -6.29
N TYR A 138 -3.04 25.68 -5.94
CA TYR A 138 -2.44 26.39 -4.81
C TYR A 138 -2.73 25.67 -3.48
N ARG A 139 -3.97 25.21 -3.34
CA ARG A 139 -4.36 24.39 -2.20
C ARG A 139 -3.53 23.13 -2.08
N PHE A 140 -3.33 22.39 -3.17
CA PHE A 140 -2.49 21.20 -3.20
C PHE A 140 -1.07 21.53 -2.78
N GLN A 141 -0.43 22.55 -3.36
CA GLN A 141 0.93 22.95 -3.00
C GLN A 141 1.05 23.36 -1.53
N PHE A 142 0.06 24.10 -1.02
CA PHE A 142 0.04 24.48 0.39
C PHE A 142 -0.07 23.26 1.31
N LEU A 143 -0.99 22.34 1.04
CA LEU A 143 -1.19 21.13 1.85
C LEU A 143 -0.02 20.13 1.76
N SER A 144 0.77 20.22 0.69
CA SER A 144 1.90 19.33 0.40
C SER A 144 3.27 19.98 0.62
N CYS A 145 3.33 21.21 1.15
CA CYS A 145 4.55 22.00 1.26
C CYS A 145 5.65 21.35 2.11
N GLU A 146 5.30 20.44 3.01
CA GLU A 146 6.23 19.77 3.91
C GLU A 146 7.00 18.60 3.24
N TRP A 147 6.58 18.12 2.05
CA TRP A 147 7.22 16.98 1.38
C TRP A 147 7.40 17.18 -0.14
N LEU A 148 6.46 17.85 -0.79
CA LEU A 148 6.41 17.98 -2.25
C LEU A 148 7.68 18.63 -2.86
N PRO A 149 8.23 19.72 -2.31
CA PRO A 149 9.44 20.35 -2.86
C PRO A 149 10.63 19.40 -2.89
N ASP A 150 10.86 18.66 -1.80
CA ASP A 150 11.98 17.71 -1.70
C ASP A 150 11.76 16.51 -2.63
N TYR A 151 10.52 15.98 -2.73
CA TYR A 151 10.19 14.91 -3.66
C TYR A 151 10.40 15.32 -5.13
N CYS A 152 9.92 16.49 -5.52
CA CYS A 152 10.07 16.97 -6.91
C CYS A 152 11.55 17.17 -7.27
N LEU A 153 12.32 17.73 -6.35
CA LEU A 153 13.76 17.93 -6.54
C LEU A 153 14.50 16.59 -6.59
N TYR A 154 14.19 15.66 -5.67
CA TYR A 154 14.72 14.29 -5.67
C TYR A 154 14.50 13.60 -7.02
N MET A 155 13.27 13.62 -7.52
CA MET A 155 12.93 12.96 -8.77
C MET A 155 13.59 13.62 -9.99
N ALA A 156 13.73 14.95 -9.99
CA ALA A 156 14.43 15.68 -11.04
C ALA A 156 15.92 15.33 -11.07
N ILE A 157 16.59 15.33 -9.90
CA ILE A 157 18.00 14.94 -9.77
C ILE A 157 18.20 13.48 -10.17
N LYS A 158 17.31 12.59 -9.69
CA LYS A 158 17.37 11.16 -9.99
C LYS A 158 17.31 10.91 -11.51
N ARG A 159 16.41 11.61 -12.20
CA ARG A 159 16.28 11.51 -13.65
C ARG A 159 17.51 12.02 -14.37
N ASP A 160 18.04 13.16 -13.97
CA ASP A 160 19.25 13.74 -14.57
C ASP A 160 20.47 12.83 -14.40
N ASN A 161 20.53 12.09 -13.29
CA ASN A 161 21.57 11.11 -13.01
C ASN A 161 21.22 9.68 -13.48
N GLY A 162 20.35 9.53 -14.49
CA GLY A 162 20.05 8.23 -15.10
C GLY A 162 19.30 7.25 -14.22
N MET A 163 18.50 7.73 -13.28
CA MET A 163 17.69 6.95 -12.33
C MET A 163 18.51 6.09 -11.34
N VAL A 164 19.80 6.36 -11.17
CA VAL A 164 20.63 5.67 -10.16
C VAL A 164 20.23 6.05 -8.74
N ASP A 165 20.62 5.23 -7.78
CA ASP A 165 20.45 5.49 -6.34
C ASP A 165 21.08 6.84 -5.96
N TRP A 166 20.39 7.61 -5.09
CA TRP A 166 20.85 8.93 -4.68
C TRP A 166 22.24 8.92 -3.99
N GLN A 167 22.62 7.79 -3.41
CA GLN A 167 23.96 7.63 -2.83
C GLN A 167 25.08 7.65 -3.86
N GLN A 168 24.76 7.50 -5.14
CA GLN A 168 25.69 7.57 -6.27
C GLN A 168 25.73 8.96 -6.94
N TRP A 169 24.91 9.92 -6.48
CA TRP A 169 24.87 11.27 -7.06
C TRP A 169 26.14 12.07 -6.75
N PRO A 170 26.42 13.14 -7.50
CA PRO A 170 27.48 14.10 -7.16
C PRO A 170 27.35 14.56 -5.71
N GLU A 171 28.48 14.67 -5.02
CA GLU A 171 28.54 14.91 -3.56
C GLU A 171 27.69 16.11 -3.11
N ALA A 172 27.75 17.23 -3.83
CA ALA A 172 27.01 18.44 -3.49
C ALA A 172 25.48 18.22 -3.51
N LEU A 173 24.97 17.44 -4.48
CA LEU A 173 23.53 17.09 -4.58
C LEU A 173 23.18 16.00 -3.56
N ARG A 174 24.03 14.99 -3.41
CA ARG A 174 23.87 13.89 -2.46
C ARG A 174 23.83 14.40 -1.00
N LEU A 175 24.74 15.31 -0.65
CA LEU A 175 24.81 15.89 0.70
C LEU A 175 23.91 17.12 0.88
N ARG A 176 23.14 17.48 -0.15
CA ARG A 176 22.16 18.57 -0.11
C ARG A 176 22.79 19.95 0.12
N ASP A 177 23.91 20.25 -0.54
CA ASP A 177 24.48 21.61 -0.51
C ASP A 177 23.44 22.63 -0.98
N PRO A 178 23.08 23.65 -0.18
CA PRO A 178 22.00 24.57 -0.51
C PRO A 178 22.22 25.34 -1.82
N ALA A 179 23.47 25.70 -2.14
CA ALA A 179 23.78 26.46 -3.38
C ALA A 179 23.66 25.54 -4.60
N ALA A 180 24.17 24.30 -4.50
CA ALA A 180 24.04 23.30 -5.56
C ALA A 180 22.58 22.95 -5.83
N LEU A 181 21.74 22.76 -4.78
CA LEU A 181 20.32 22.49 -4.94
C LEU A 181 19.57 23.67 -5.56
N ALA A 182 19.89 24.90 -5.16
CA ALA A 182 19.28 26.10 -5.74
C ALA A 182 19.62 26.24 -7.24
N ALA A 183 20.88 26.07 -7.61
CA ALA A 183 21.34 26.11 -9.01
C ALA A 183 20.68 25.00 -9.84
N PHE A 184 20.65 23.75 -9.32
CA PHE A 184 19.99 22.64 -10.00
C PHE A 184 18.50 22.90 -10.23
N LYS A 185 17.80 23.40 -9.20
CA LYS A 185 16.37 23.71 -9.30
C LYS A 185 16.06 24.80 -10.33
N GLU A 186 16.92 25.80 -10.47
CA GLU A 186 16.78 26.85 -11.48
C GLU A 186 17.01 26.29 -12.89
N GLU A 187 18.10 25.52 -13.09
CA GLU A 187 18.46 24.90 -14.35
C GLU A 187 17.40 23.88 -14.83
N HIS A 188 16.84 23.10 -13.92
CA HIS A 188 15.88 22.01 -14.20
C HIS A 188 14.44 22.35 -13.77
N ALA A 189 14.06 23.62 -13.79
CA ALA A 189 12.74 24.09 -13.30
C ALA A 189 11.56 23.41 -13.97
N GLU A 190 11.66 23.08 -15.27
CA GLU A 190 10.62 22.35 -16.02
C GLU A 190 10.44 20.93 -15.47
N GLU A 191 11.53 20.22 -15.21
CA GLU A 191 11.50 18.86 -14.68
C GLU A 191 10.92 18.81 -13.25
N VAL A 192 11.35 19.72 -12.38
CA VAL A 192 10.80 19.89 -11.05
C VAL A 192 9.29 20.20 -11.11
N GLY A 193 8.89 21.07 -12.03
CA GLY A 193 7.48 21.41 -12.28
C GLY A 193 6.66 20.23 -12.80
N PHE A 194 7.25 19.37 -13.65
CA PHE A 194 6.60 18.15 -14.11
C PHE A 194 6.24 17.21 -12.96
N TRP A 195 7.17 16.97 -12.03
CA TRP A 195 6.90 16.12 -10.89
C TRP A 195 5.85 16.71 -9.94
N ALA A 196 5.81 18.04 -9.78
CA ALA A 196 4.73 18.70 -9.04
C ALA A 196 3.38 18.54 -9.73
N PHE A 197 3.30 18.68 -11.05
CA PHE A 197 2.09 18.45 -11.84
C PHE A 197 1.57 17.02 -11.73
N VAL A 198 2.45 16.04 -11.81
CA VAL A 198 2.07 14.62 -11.70
C VAL A 198 1.46 14.33 -10.32
N GLN A 199 2.04 14.87 -9.24
CA GLN A 199 1.49 14.71 -7.90
C GLN A 199 0.17 15.46 -7.70
N TYR A 200 0.01 16.64 -8.32
CA TYR A 200 -1.27 17.35 -8.34
C TYR A 200 -2.37 16.56 -9.03
N GLU A 201 -2.09 15.96 -10.19
CA GLU A 201 -3.06 15.14 -10.92
C GLU A 201 -3.42 13.87 -10.14
N PHE A 202 -2.46 13.26 -9.48
CA PHE A 202 -2.72 12.14 -8.58
C PHE A 202 -3.67 12.56 -7.44
N ASP A 203 -3.34 13.61 -6.70
CA ASP A 203 -4.14 14.11 -5.57
C ASP A 203 -5.57 14.45 -6.00
N ARG A 204 -5.71 15.17 -7.12
CA ARG A 204 -7.01 15.57 -7.66
C ARG A 204 -7.91 14.37 -8.00
N GLN A 205 -7.35 13.39 -8.69
CA GLN A 205 -8.08 12.20 -9.09
C GLN A 205 -8.34 11.27 -7.91
N TRP A 206 -7.38 11.14 -6.99
CA TRP A 206 -7.54 10.38 -5.76
C TRP A 206 -8.67 10.93 -4.89
N ARG A 207 -8.67 12.23 -4.62
CA ARG A 207 -9.74 12.87 -3.84
C ARG A 207 -11.13 12.67 -4.47
N ALA A 208 -11.21 12.72 -5.80
CA ALA A 208 -12.45 12.47 -6.52
C ALA A 208 -12.93 11.01 -6.39
N LEU A 209 -12.02 10.03 -6.44
CA LEU A 209 -12.33 8.61 -6.22
C LEU A 209 -12.72 8.35 -4.75
N HIS A 210 -11.96 8.88 -3.80
CA HIS A 210 -12.23 8.72 -2.36
C HIS A 210 -13.59 9.31 -1.98
N ALA A 211 -13.90 10.52 -2.44
CA ALA A 211 -15.21 11.12 -2.24
C ALA A 211 -16.34 10.27 -2.87
N TYR A 212 -16.10 9.69 -4.03
CA TYR A 212 -17.05 8.76 -4.67
C TYR A 212 -17.27 7.51 -3.82
N ALA A 213 -16.21 6.85 -3.35
CA ALA A 213 -16.31 5.69 -2.47
C ALA A 213 -17.12 6.02 -1.20
N LYS A 214 -16.80 7.13 -0.56
CA LYS A 214 -17.51 7.60 0.63
C LYS A 214 -19.00 7.89 0.36
N SER A 215 -19.35 8.43 -0.80
CA SER A 215 -20.75 8.66 -1.21
C SER A 215 -21.54 7.37 -1.38
N LYS A 216 -20.87 6.26 -1.63
CA LYS A 216 -21.45 4.90 -1.73
C LYS A 216 -21.39 4.11 -0.41
N GLY A 217 -20.91 4.72 0.67
CA GLY A 217 -20.76 4.06 1.97
C GLY A 217 -19.58 3.08 2.04
N VAL A 218 -18.59 3.25 1.17
CA VAL A 218 -17.37 2.45 1.14
C VAL A 218 -16.21 3.29 1.67
N SER A 219 -15.58 2.82 2.74
CA SER A 219 -14.33 3.37 3.29
C SER A 219 -13.13 2.73 2.62
N ILE A 220 -12.08 3.50 2.39
CA ILE A 220 -10.82 3.00 1.85
C ILE A 220 -9.88 2.70 3.02
N MET A 221 -9.46 1.43 3.14
CA MET A 221 -8.38 1.01 4.01
C MET A 221 -7.09 1.00 3.21
N GLY A 222 -6.20 1.94 3.53
CA GLY A 222 -4.86 2.00 2.96
C GLY A 222 -3.85 1.22 3.75
N ASP A 223 -2.62 1.21 3.25
CA ASP A 223 -1.51 0.48 3.83
C ASP A 223 -0.23 1.31 3.77
N ILE A 224 0.61 1.23 4.80
CA ILE A 224 1.95 1.79 4.81
C ILE A 224 2.94 0.79 5.41
N PRO A 225 4.11 0.60 4.80
CA PRO A 225 5.20 -0.12 5.46
C PRO A 225 5.76 0.71 6.62
N ILE A 226 6.22 0.05 7.69
CA ILE A 226 6.91 0.76 8.77
C ILE A 226 8.12 1.52 8.24
N TYR A 227 8.96 0.89 7.43
CA TYR A 227 10.19 1.49 6.90
C TYR A 227 9.95 2.26 5.59
N VAL A 228 10.93 3.09 5.23
CA VAL A 228 11.03 3.71 3.90
C VAL A 228 12.11 3.00 3.08
N ALA A 229 12.07 3.12 1.77
CA ALA A 229 13.16 2.62 0.93
C ALA A 229 14.44 3.43 1.15
N ALA A 230 15.60 2.77 1.08
CA ALA A 230 16.89 3.45 1.16
C ALA A 230 17.04 4.47 0.03
N ASP A 231 16.61 4.12 -1.17
CA ASP A 231 16.56 5.01 -2.34
C ASP A 231 15.21 5.73 -2.40
N SER A 232 15.05 6.71 -1.51
CA SER A 232 13.82 7.52 -1.41
C SER A 232 14.11 8.99 -1.12
N ALA A 233 13.17 9.84 -1.47
CA ALA A 233 13.19 11.27 -1.13
C ALA A 233 13.26 11.48 0.38
N ASP A 234 12.61 10.62 1.16
CA ASP A 234 12.62 10.68 2.63
C ASP A 234 13.99 10.40 3.21
N ALA A 235 14.69 9.36 2.71
CA ALA A 235 16.04 9.02 3.17
C ALA A 235 17.06 10.07 2.72
N TRP A 236 16.90 10.64 1.52
CA TRP A 236 17.79 11.71 1.03
C TRP A 236 17.56 13.04 1.74
N ALA A 237 16.29 13.44 1.95
CA ALA A 237 15.94 14.75 2.50
C ALA A 237 16.08 14.80 4.04
N GLY A 238 15.86 13.69 4.72
CA GLY A 238 15.82 13.61 6.18
C GLY A 238 16.81 12.57 6.72
N ARG A 239 18.08 12.64 6.36
CA ARG A 239 19.12 11.68 6.77
C ARG A 239 19.22 11.51 8.29
N GLU A 240 18.95 12.57 9.04
CA GLU A 240 18.94 12.58 10.50
C GLU A 240 17.82 11.73 11.13
N LEU A 241 16.82 11.35 10.34
CA LEU A 241 15.74 10.45 10.76
C LEU A 241 16.19 8.99 10.88
N PHE A 242 17.35 8.66 10.29
CA PHE A 242 17.80 7.28 10.11
C PHE A 242 19.21 7.08 10.67
N GLU A 243 19.53 5.82 10.98
CA GLU A 243 20.87 5.42 11.41
C GLU A 243 21.85 5.43 10.22
N THR A 244 22.30 6.62 9.82
CA THR A 244 23.22 6.80 8.69
C THR A 244 24.61 7.29 9.16
N ASP A 245 25.60 7.10 8.32
CA ASP A 245 26.91 7.74 8.45
C ASP A 245 26.91 9.17 7.87
N ALA A 246 28.08 9.83 7.87
CA ALA A 246 28.23 11.18 7.34
C ALA A 246 27.92 11.28 5.83
N ASP A 247 28.12 10.19 5.10
CA ASP A 247 27.82 10.09 3.67
C ASP A 247 26.36 9.76 3.36
N GLY A 248 25.53 9.54 4.40
CA GLY A 248 24.13 9.17 4.30
C GLY A 248 23.91 7.67 4.06
N LYS A 249 24.94 6.83 4.16
CA LYS A 249 24.79 5.39 4.02
C LYS A 249 24.25 4.79 5.31
N PRO A 250 23.28 3.85 5.23
CA PRO A 250 22.78 3.15 6.41
C PRO A 250 23.93 2.45 7.14
N ARG A 251 23.98 2.56 8.47
CA ARG A 251 24.88 1.78 9.32
C ARG A 251 24.34 0.38 9.56
N ARG A 252 23.02 0.28 9.66
CA ARG A 252 22.26 -0.95 9.84
C ARG A 252 20.99 -0.87 8.99
N VAL A 253 20.46 -2.02 8.62
CA VAL A 253 19.26 -2.14 7.79
C VAL A 253 18.26 -3.08 8.43
N ALA A 254 17.00 -2.94 8.03
CA ALA A 254 15.90 -3.75 8.51
C ALA A 254 15.85 -5.11 7.82
N GLY A 255 15.25 -6.07 8.52
CA GLY A 255 14.95 -7.40 8.02
C GLY A 255 14.20 -8.24 9.05
N CYS A 256 14.16 -9.55 8.82
CA CYS A 256 13.68 -10.55 9.76
C CYS A 256 14.76 -11.59 10.05
N PRO A 257 14.79 -12.17 11.28
CA PRO A 257 15.72 -13.22 11.61
C PRO A 257 15.47 -14.48 10.77
N PRO A 258 16.45 -15.38 10.70
CA PRO A 258 16.23 -16.74 10.20
C PRO A 258 15.09 -17.44 10.93
N ASP A 259 14.22 -18.09 10.16
CA ASP A 259 13.11 -18.89 10.66
C ASP A 259 13.00 -20.22 9.90
N TYR A 260 11.93 -20.98 10.18
CA TYR A 260 11.69 -22.27 9.52
C TYR A 260 11.49 -22.12 7.99
N PHE A 261 10.94 -20.99 7.54
CA PHE A 261 10.62 -20.73 6.13
C PHE A 261 11.78 -20.07 5.36
N ALA A 262 12.62 -19.30 6.08
CA ALA A 262 13.73 -18.53 5.51
C ALA A 262 15.01 -18.77 6.33
N ALA A 263 15.79 -19.79 5.98
CA ALA A 263 17.00 -20.18 6.69
C ALA A 263 18.09 -19.09 6.79
N ASP A 264 18.07 -18.11 5.89
CA ASP A 264 18.94 -16.92 5.89
C ASP A 264 18.27 -15.67 6.46
N GLY A 265 17.02 -15.79 6.90
CA GLY A 265 16.16 -14.67 7.24
C GLY A 265 15.78 -13.85 6.01
N GLN A 266 15.24 -12.67 6.25
CA GLN A 266 14.88 -11.73 5.18
C GLN A 266 15.69 -10.45 5.33
N LEU A 267 16.49 -10.09 4.34
CA LEU A 267 17.23 -8.84 4.28
C LEU A 267 16.43 -7.84 3.43
N TRP A 268 15.75 -6.87 4.08
CA TRP A 268 14.91 -5.90 3.37
C TRP A 268 15.69 -4.69 2.86
N GLY A 269 16.80 -4.35 3.52
CA GLY A 269 17.68 -3.27 3.09
C GLY A 269 17.19 -1.84 3.42
N ASN A 270 16.03 -1.70 4.05
CA ASN A 270 15.51 -0.39 4.48
C ASN A 270 16.36 0.19 5.61
N PRO A 271 16.66 1.52 5.63
CA PRO A 271 17.38 2.15 6.72
C PRO A 271 16.57 2.09 8.02
N LEU A 272 17.24 1.85 9.14
CA LEU A 272 16.64 1.89 10.47
C LEU A 272 16.47 3.34 10.95
N TYR A 273 15.39 3.59 11.70
CA TYR A 273 15.15 4.91 12.29
C TYR A 273 16.09 5.19 13.46
N ASP A 274 16.61 6.41 13.56
CA ASP A 274 17.21 6.94 14.79
C ASP A 274 16.08 7.35 15.76
N TRP A 275 15.62 6.36 16.55
CA TRP A 275 14.52 6.58 17.49
C TRP A 275 14.81 7.62 18.55
N ASP A 276 16.10 7.87 18.90
CA ASP A 276 16.47 8.92 19.82
C ASP A 276 16.32 10.30 19.19
N TYR A 277 16.66 10.45 17.91
CA TYR A 277 16.38 11.69 17.17
C TYR A 277 14.86 11.91 17.07
N HIS A 278 14.09 10.90 16.71
CA HIS A 278 12.63 11.01 16.63
C HIS A 278 12.02 11.43 17.97
N ARG A 279 12.46 10.85 19.08
CA ARG A 279 11.99 11.22 20.42
C ARG A 279 12.34 12.68 20.75
N ARG A 280 13.57 13.11 20.50
CA ARG A 280 14.02 14.50 20.75
C ARG A 280 13.25 15.52 19.93
N THR A 281 12.79 15.16 18.74
CA THR A 281 12.00 16.02 17.84
C THR A 281 10.48 15.83 18.01
N GLY A 282 10.03 15.14 19.07
CA GLY A 282 8.62 14.90 19.35
C GLY A 282 7.92 14.08 18.25
N TYR A 283 8.64 13.19 17.60
CA TYR A 283 8.14 12.35 16.50
C TYR A 283 7.52 13.15 15.34
N ALA A 284 7.97 14.36 15.07
CA ALA A 284 7.37 15.26 14.10
C ALA A 284 7.19 14.65 12.71
N TRP A 285 8.18 13.87 12.24
CA TRP A 285 8.09 13.18 10.94
C TRP A 285 6.99 12.10 10.94
N TRP A 286 6.88 11.31 12.01
CA TRP A 286 5.83 10.30 12.15
C TRP A 286 4.43 10.92 12.25
N ILE A 287 4.29 12.04 12.95
CA ILE A 287 3.04 12.80 12.99
C ILE A 287 2.64 13.24 11.58
N ARG A 288 3.58 13.76 10.79
CA ARG A 288 3.32 14.15 9.39
C ARG A 288 2.91 12.95 8.54
N ARG A 289 3.66 11.84 8.64
CA ARG A 289 3.40 10.61 7.87
C ARG A 289 2.01 10.03 8.15
N ILE A 290 1.66 9.87 9.42
CA ILE A 290 0.34 9.34 9.81
C ILE A 290 -0.77 10.33 9.46
N ARG A 291 -0.58 11.62 9.68
CA ARG A 291 -1.54 12.66 9.27
C ARG A 291 -1.81 12.61 7.76
N HIS A 292 -0.76 12.50 6.96
CA HIS A 292 -0.88 12.39 5.50
C HIS A 292 -1.60 11.10 5.11
N ALA A 293 -1.25 9.96 5.68
CA ALA A 293 -1.92 8.70 5.41
C ALA A 293 -3.41 8.76 5.76
N LEU A 294 -3.79 9.34 6.92
CA LEU A 294 -5.19 9.52 7.32
C LEU A 294 -5.92 10.62 6.54
N PHE A 295 -5.21 11.47 5.81
CA PHE A 295 -5.82 12.40 4.86
C PHE A 295 -6.26 11.70 3.56
N ILE A 296 -5.51 10.68 3.13
CA ILE A 296 -5.81 9.93 1.89
C ILE A 296 -6.62 8.66 2.14
N TYR A 297 -6.62 8.09 3.36
CA TYR A 297 -7.33 6.86 3.72
C TYR A 297 -8.30 7.09 4.88
N ASP A 298 -9.38 6.32 4.95
CA ASP A 298 -10.30 6.31 6.09
C ASP A 298 -9.82 5.40 7.22
N ILE A 299 -9.09 4.33 6.89
CA ILE A 299 -8.50 3.36 7.81
C ILE A 299 -7.07 3.10 7.33
N LEU A 300 -6.13 2.96 8.25
CA LEU A 300 -4.73 2.73 7.94
C LEU A 300 -4.24 1.39 8.48
N ARG A 301 -3.81 0.47 7.61
CA ARG A 301 -3.02 -0.67 8.05
C ARG A 301 -1.55 -0.25 8.13
N ILE A 302 -0.90 -0.60 9.22
CA ILE A 302 0.56 -0.43 9.35
C ILE A 302 1.19 -1.82 9.26
N ASP A 303 1.97 -1.99 8.23
CA ASP A 303 2.73 -3.19 7.96
C ASP A 303 3.92 -3.31 8.92
N HIS A 304 4.20 -4.53 9.40
CA HIS A 304 5.25 -4.86 10.35
C HIS A 304 5.14 -4.06 11.67
N PHE A 305 3.94 -3.98 12.27
CA PHE A 305 3.69 -3.23 13.50
C PHE A 305 4.60 -3.63 14.66
N ARG A 306 5.02 -4.91 14.73
CA ARG A 306 5.95 -5.37 15.76
C ARG A 306 7.25 -4.58 15.81
N GLY A 307 7.70 -3.99 14.68
CA GLY A 307 8.90 -3.17 14.61
C GLY A 307 8.89 -1.93 15.50
N PHE A 308 7.72 -1.52 15.99
CA PHE A 308 7.62 -0.45 17.00
C PHE A 308 7.92 -0.94 18.43
N ASP A 309 7.83 -2.24 18.69
CA ASP A 309 8.28 -2.85 19.95
C ASP A 309 9.74 -3.28 19.84
N THR A 310 9.99 -4.23 18.95
CA THR A 310 11.33 -4.78 18.69
C THR A 310 11.49 -5.04 17.20
N TYR A 311 12.67 -4.72 16.68
CA TYR A 311 13.00 -4.90 15.26
C TYR A 311 14.34 -5.60 15.08
N TRP A 312 14.49 -6.32 13.96
CA TRP A 312 15.71 -7.02 13.62
C TRP A 312 16.66 -6.09 12.88
N ALA A 313 17.77 -5.74 13.51
CA ALA A 313 18.77 -4.82 12.99
C ALA A 313 19.97 -5.59 12.43
N ILE A 314 20.23 -5.46 11.14
CA ILE A 314 21.29 -6.16 10.43
C ILE A 314 22.40 -5.17 10.10
N PRO A 315 23.70 -5.47 10.33
CA PRO A 315 24.80 -4.61 9.89
C PRO A 315 24.72 -4.36 8.38
N ALA A 316 24.92 -3.11 7.95
CA ALA A 316 24.90 -2.81 6.52
C ALA A 316 26.05 -3.52 5.79
N GLY A 317 25.79 -4.02 4.58
CA GLY A 317 26.75 -4.77 3.78
C GLY A 317 26.69 -6.29 3.96
N GLU A 318 25.89 -6.80 4.91
CA GLU A 318 25.64 -8.22 5.03
C GLU A 318 24.83 -8.72 3.82
N SER A 319 25.06 -9.97 3.40
CA SER A 319 24.33 -10.61 2.29
C SER A 319 23.12 -11.40 2.76
N THR A 320 22.99 -11.65 4.06
CA THR A 320 21.87 -12.37 4.70
C THR A 320 21.47 -11.68 5.99
N ALA A 321 20.33 -12.07 6.56
CA ALA A 321 19.85 -11.53 7.83
C ALA A 321 20.43 -12.25 9.07
N ARG A 322 21.31 -13.24 8.92
CA ARG A 322 21.79 -14.11 10.02
C ARG A 322 22.50 -13.36 11.13
N ASN A 323 23.27 -12.31 10.80
CA ASN A 323 24.10 -11.57 11.74
C ASN A 323 23.38 -10.36 12.36
N GLY A 324 22.05 -10.34 12.28
CA GLY A 324 21.25 -9.30 12.93
C GLY A 324 21.12 -9.50 14.44
N ARG A 325 20.48 -8.54 15.08
CA ARG A 325 20.10 -8.60 16.49
C ARG A 325 18.79 -7.85 16.75
N TRP A 326 18.09 -8.26 17.79
CA TRP A 326 16.89 -7.55 18.24
C TRP A 326 17.27 -6.22 18.92
N GLU A 327 16.57 -5.17 18.53
CA GLU A 327 16.66 -3.82 19.09
C GLU A 327 15.28 -3.35 19.51
N ASN A 328 15.23 -2.45 20.50
CA ASN A 328 13.96 -1.91 20.98
C ASN A 328 13.48 -0.74 20.11
N GLY A 329 12.22 -0.76 19.77
CA GLY A 329 11.53 0.35 19.12
C GLY A 329 11.02 1.41 20.09
N PRO A 330 10.26 2.41 19.62
CA PRO A 330 9.76 3.51 20.44
C PRO A 330 8.59 3.11 21.35
N GLY A 331 7.95 1.95 21.11
CA GLY A 331 6.83 1.46 21.91
C GLY A 331 5.64 2.43 21.96
N MET A 332 4.95 2.42 23.10
CA MET A 332 3.79 3.30 23.33
C MET A 332 4.10 4.79 23.38
N ASP A 333 5.38 5.19 23.51
CA ASP A 333 5.76 6.60 23.49
C ASP A 333 5.38 7.28 22.17
N LEU A 334 5.64 6.60 21.04
CA LEU A 334 5.21 7.05 19.73
C LEU A 334 3.68 7.15 19.64
N PHE A 335 2.95 6.09 19.99
CA PHE A 335 1.49 6.04 19.81
C PHE A 335 0.74 7.02 20.72
N ARG A 336 1.21 7.25 21.94
CA ARG A 336 0.70 8.32 22.80
C ARG A 336 0.91 9.70 22.20
N THR A 337 2.09 9.95 21.61
CA THR A 337 2.40 11.22 20.94
C THR A 337 1.53 11.41 19.70
N LEU A 338 1.37 10.38 18.87
CA LEU A 338 0.47 10.41 17.72
C LEU A 338 -0.98 10.67 18.13
N HIS A 339 -1.49 9.98 19.16
CA HIS A 339 -2.85 10.19 19.67
C HIS A 339 -3.04 11.62 20.19
N ASN A 340 -2.08 12.16 20.94
CA ASN A 340 -2.12 13.53 21.44
C ASN A 340 -2.14 14.58 20.30
N ALA A 341 -1.42 14.31 19.21
CA ALA A 341 -1.30 15.23 18.07
C ALA A 341 -2.47 15.14 17.07
N LEU A 342 -3.02 13.94 16.87
CA LEU A 342 -3.94 13.64 15.78
C LEU A 342 -5.34 13.19 16.25
N GLY A 343 -5.51 12.93 17.55
CA GLY A 343 -6.75 12.39 18.09
C GLY A 343 -6.87 10.87 17.87
N GLU A 344 -8.09 10.41 17.57
CA GLU A 344 -8.34 8.98 17.32
C GLU A 344 -7.63 8.51 16.05
N LEU A 345 -7.02 7.33 16.16
CA LEU A 345 -6.24 6.71 15.09
C LEU A 345 -6.96 5.45 14.60
N PRO A 346 -7.63 5.51 13.44
CA PRO A 346 -8.27 4.33 12.84
C PRO A 346 -7.20 3.42 12.19
N ILE A 347 -6.37 2.82 13.04
CA ILE A 347 -5.22 1.99 12.64
C ILE A 347 -5.57 0.51 12.84
N VAL A 348 -5.12 -0.33 11.89
CA VAL A 348 -5.03 -1.79 11.96
C VAL A 348 -3.54 -2.14 12.03
N ALA A 349 -3.16 -2.94 13.01
CA ALA A 349 -1.78 -3.36 13.20
C ALA A 349 -1.55 -4.72 12.51
N GLU A 350 -0.55 -4.80 11.64
CA GLU A 350 -0.08 -6.10 11.17
C GLU A 350 0.84 -6.69 12.25
N ASP A 351 0.32 -7.71 12.96
CA ASP A 351 0.94 -8.39 14.09
C ASP A 351 1.29 -9.85 13.76
N LEU A 352 1.72 -10.09 12.52
CA LEU A 352 2.13 -11.41 12.06
C LEU A 352 3.61 -11.69 12.38
N GLY A 353 4.00 -12.96 12.30
CA GLY A 353 5.36 -13.42 12.58
C GLY A 353 5.63 -13.74 14.04
N GLU A 354 6.89 -13.61 14.50
CA GLU A 354 7.30 -13.98 15.85
C GLU A 354 6.77 -12.96 16.88
N MET A 355 5.89 -13.41 17.77
CA MET A 355 5.19 -12.55 18.74
C MET A 355 5.76 -12.72 20.15
N PHE A 356 6.61 -11.77 20.59
CA PHE A 356 7.03 -11.66 21.99
C PHE A 356 5.90 -11.13 22.86
N ASP A 357 5.98 -11.38 24.18
CA ASP A 357 4.97 -10.86 25.11
C ASP A 357 4.92 -9.33 25.11
N SER A 358 6.07 -8.66 24.92
CA SER A 358 6.13 -7.21 24.79
C SER A 358 5.38 -6.68 23.56
N VAL A 359 5.44 -7.39 22.42
CA VAL A 359 4.67 -7.04 21.19
C VAL A 359 3.17 -7.19 21.46
N ARG A 360 2.75 -8.29 22.12
CA ARG A 360 1.34 -8.49 22.51
C ARG A 360 0.86 -7.38 23.45
N GLN A 361 1.71 -6.98 24.41
CA GLN A 361 1.41 -5.90 25.33
C GLN A 361 1.29 -4.56 24.60
N LEU A 362 2.22 -4.25 23.67
CA LEU A 362 2.14 -3.04 22.84
C LEU A 362 0.83 -2.98 22.05
N LEU A 363 0.44 -4.10 21.40
CA LEU A 363 -0.82 -4.18 20.67
C LEU A 363 -2.03 -3.96 21.60
N ALA A 364 -2.03 -4.59 22.76
CA ALA A 364 -3.10 -4.42 23.76
C ALA A 364 -3.20 -2.97 24.26
N ASP A 365 -2.07 -2.35 24.59
CA ASP A 365 -2.00 -0.97 25.09
C ASP A 365 -2.40 0.06 24.01
N SER A 366 -2.10 -0.22 22.75
CA SER A 366 -2.50 0.65 21.62
C SER A 366 -4.01 0.59 21.37
N GLY A 367 -4.65 -0.51 21.73
CA GLY A 367 -6.06 -0.78 21.42
C GLY A 367 -6.35 -1.05 19.94
N PHE A 368 -5.34 -1.13 19.08
CA PHE A 368 -5.51 -1.40 17.67
C PHE A 368 -5.92 -2.87 17.44
N PRO A 369 -6.79 -3.17 16.47
CA PRO A 369 -7.02 -4.53 16.05
C PRO A 369 -5.77 -5.09 15.37
N GLY A 370 -5.38 -6.30 15.77
CA GLY A 370 -4.41 -7.12 15.05
C GLY A 370 -5.08 -7.91 13.93
N MET A 371 -4.30 -8.74 13.24
CA MET A 371 -4.75 -9.55 12.12
C MET A 371 -4.84 -11.04 12.50
N LYS A 372 -5.75 -11.76 11.86
CA LYS A 372 -5.89 -13.21 11.91
C LYS A 372 -6.00 -13.76 10.50
N VAL A 373 -5.14 -14.72 10.17
CA VAL A 373 -4.99 -15.23 8.81
C VAL A 373 -5.27 -16.73 8.79
N LEU A 374 -6.39 -17.13 8.18
CA LEU A 374 -6.82 -18.52 8.14
C LEU A 374 -5.77 -19.48 7.57
N GLN A 375 -4.98 -19.04 6.62
CA GLN A 375 -3.93 -19.88 6.02
C GLN A 375 -2.83 -20.31 7.02
N PHE A 376 -2.75 -19.68 8.19
CA PHE A 376 -1.84 -20.09 9.27
C PHE A 376 -2.49 -21.04 10.29
N ALA A 377 -3.78 -21.39 10.10
CA ALA A 377 -4.56 -22.08 11.12
C ALA A 377 -4.32 -23.60 11.20
N PHE A 378 -4.11 -24.25 10.04
CA PHE A 378 -4.09 -25.74 9.98
C PHE A 378 -2.67 -26.28 10.07
N THR A 379 -2.20 -26.42 11.31
CA THR A 379 -0.84 -26.92 11.64
C THR A 379 -0.88 -28.20 12.47
N GLY A 380 -2.07 -28.77 12.70
CA GLY A 380 -2.28 -29.92 13.54
C GLY A 380 -2.55 -29.60 15.02
N GLU A 381 -2.39 -28.35 15.42
CA GLU A 381 -2.58 -27.88 16.80
C GLU A 381 -3.73 -26.85 16.88
N ASP A 382 -4.14 -26.50 18.12
CA ASP A 382 -5.10 -25.44 18.35
C ASP A 382 -4.43 -24.07 18.11
N SER A 383 -4.51 -23.61 16.87
CA SER A 383 -3.89 -22.36 16.42
C SER A 383 -4.74 -21.14 16.80
N VAL A 384 -4.06 -20.04 17.17
CA VAL A 384 -4.70 -18.72 17.38
C VAL A 384 -5.35 -18.17 16.09
N ASP A 385 -5.01 -18.74 14.93
CA ASP A 385 -5.57 -18.38 13.63
C ASP A 385 -6.78 -19.26 13.22
N LEU A 386 -7.22 -20.18 14.09
CA LEU A 386 -8.51 -20.85 13.90
C LEU A 386 -9.67 -19.90 14.27
N PRO A 387 -10.72 -19.80 13.44
CA PRO A 387 -11.80 -18.83 13.61
C PRO A 387 -12.49 -18.81 14.97
N HIS A 388 -12.52 -19.91 15.70
CA HIS A 388 -13.11 -19.97 17.05
C HIS A 388 -12.23 -19.29 18.13
N ASN A 389 -10.93 -19.07 17.84
CA ASN A 389 -9.98 -18.39 18.73
C ASN A 389 -9.85 -16.88 18.44
N TYR A 390 -10.54 -16.35 17.44
CA TYR A 390 -10.41 -14.95 17.09
C TYR A 390 -10.94 -14.03 18.20
N PRO A 391 -10.14 -13.06 18.66
CA PRO A 391 -10.66 -12.00 19.51
C PRO A 391 -11.62 -11.11 18.71
N ARG A 392 -12.52 -10.41 19.38
CA ARG A 392 -13.45 -9.51 18.70
C ARG A 392 -12.71 -8.33 18.03
N ASN A 393 -11.72 -7.78 18.72
CA ASN A 393 -10.91 -6.66 18.18
C ASN A 393 -9.79 -7.19 17.27
N CYS A 394 -10.15 -7.72 16.12
CA CYS A 394 -9.21 -8.12 15.08
C CYS A 394 -9.82 -8.01 13.69
N VAL A 395 -8.96 -8.11 12.69
CA VAL A 395 -9.32 -8.23 11.26
C VAL A 395 -9.03 -9.66 10.82
N ALA A 396 -10.05 -10.38 10.36
CA ALA A 396 -9.92 -11.76 9.86
C ALA A 396 -9.74 -11.76 8.33
N TYR A 397 -8.78 -12.54 7.87
CA TYR A 397 -8.46 -12.77 6.46
C TYR A 397 -8.47 -14.28 6.16
N PRO A 398 -8.88 -14.74 4.96
CA PRO A 398 -8.52 -16.07 4.50
C PRO A 398 -7.02 -16.17 4.19
N GLY A 399 -6.46 -15.19 3.52
CA GLY A 399 -5.07 -14.88 3.23
C GLY A 399 -4.91 -13.40 2.96
N THR A 400 -3.69 -12.88 3.04
CA THR A 400 -3.32 -11.51 2.68
C THR A 400 -2.78 -11.45 1.24
N HIS A 401 -2.26 -10.31 0.82
CA HIS A 401 -1.53 -10.17 -0.45
C HIS A 401 -0.21 -10.96 -0.49
N ASP A 402 0.34 -11.36 0.65
CA ASP A 402 1.58 -12.14 0.76
C ASP A 402 1.34 -13.64 0.74
N ASN A 403 0.11 -14.06 0.98
CA ASN A 403 -0.27 -15.46 0.95
C ASN A 403 -0.62 -15.90 -0.48
N ASN A 404 -0.68 -17.21 -0.70
CA ASN A 404 -1.27 -17.75 -1.92
C ASN A 404 -2.77 -17.44 -1.97
N THR A 405 -3.39 -17.55 -3.15
CA THR A 405 -4.87 -17.56 -3.23
C THR A 405 -5.42 -18.70 -2.38
N LEU A 406 -6.63 -18.55 -1.87
CA LEU A 406 -7.26 -19.60 -1.07
C LEU A 406 -7.35 -20.92 -1.85
N ALA A 407 -7.60 -20.85 -3.16
CA ALA A 407 -7.64 -22.03 -4.03
C ALA A 407 -6.26 -22.70 -4.14
N GLY A 408 -5.20 -21.92 -4.37
CA GLY A 408 -3.84 -22.43 -4.44
C GLY A 408 -3.38 -23.02 -3.11
N TRP A 409 -3.57 -22.31 -2.02
CA TRP A 409 -3.22 -22.79 -0.69
C TRP A 409 -3.94 -24.10 -0.35
N PHE A 410 -5.28 -24.17 -0.52
CA PHE A 410 -6.06 -25.36 -0.21
C PHE A 410 -5.72 -26.54 -1.12
N GLY A 411 -5.51 -26.28 -2.41
CA GLY A 411 -5.26 -27.33 -3.41
C GLY A 411 -3.82 -27.81 -3.47
N GLU A 412 -2.84 -26.93 -3.24
CA GLU A 412 -1.43 -27.17 -3.56
C GLU A 412 -0.52 -27.17 -2.33
N GLU A 413 -0.77 -26.27 -1.33
CA GLU A 413 0.14 -26.11 -0.18
C GLU A 413 -0.26 -26.97 1.03
N LEU A 414 -1.57 -27.17 1.29
CA LEU A 414 -2.02 -28.01 2.38
C LEU A 414 -1.71 -29.48 2.14
N THR A 415 -1.18 -30.16 3.17
CA THR A 415 -1.05 -31.62 3.15
C THR A 415 -2.44 -32.27 3.09
N PRO A 416 -2.56 -33.53 2.63
CA PRO A 416 -3.85 -34.23 2.61
C PRO A 416 -4.51 -34.27 4.00
N GLU A 417 -3.73 -34.43 5.07
CA GLU A 417 -4.20 -34.48 6.46
C GLU A 417 -4.80 -33.15 6.89
N TYR A 418 -4.10 -32.04 6.68
CA TYR A 418 -4.59 -30.70 7.05
C TYR A 418 -5.74 -30.26 6.17
N ARG A 419 -5.78 -30.68 4.90
CA ARG A 419 -6.92 -30.46 4.01
C ARG A 419 -8.17 -31.19 4.52
N GLN A 420 -8.01 -32.43 5.00
CA GLN A 420 -9.10 -33.16 5.61
C GLN A 420 -9.55 -32.53 6.94
N GLN A 421 -8.64 -32.07 7.77
CA GLN A 421 -8.95 -31.31 8.99
C GLN A 421 -9.78 -30.05 8.67
N ALA A 422 -9.39 -29.31 7.63
CA ALA A 422 -10.13 -28.12 7.18
C ALA A 422 -11.55 -28.48 6.69
N ARG A 423 -11.70 -29.59 5.95
CA ARG A 423 -13.03 -30.09 5.52
C ARG A 423 -13.94 -30.40 6.69
N GLU A 424 -13.42 -31.07 7.70
CA GLU A 424 -14.18 -31.43 8.90
C GLU A 424 -14.51 -30.19 9.73
N TYR A 425 -13.50 -29.32 9.98
CA TYR A 425 -13.67 -28.11 10.77
C TYR A 425 -14.75 -27.17 10.20
N PHE A 426 -14.77 -26.96 8.90
CA PHE A 426 -15.76 -26.09 8.26
C PHE A 426 -17.00 -26.80 7.77
N ALA A 427 -17.10 -28.12 7.96
CA ALA A 427 -18.17 -28.95 7.36
C ALA A 427 -18.32 -28.68 5.87
N LEU A 428 -17.18 -28.70 5.13
CA LEU A 428 -17.15 -28.37 3.71
C LEU A 428 -17.96 -29.40 2.90
N ASN A 429 -18.69 -28.94 1.92
CA ASN A 429 -19.53 -29.80 1.10
C ASN A 429 -19.58 -29.32 -0.37
N LYS A 430 -19.92 -30.23 -1.28
CA LYS A 430 -19.95 -29.97 -2.73
C LYS A 430 -21.06 -28.99 -3.14
N ALA A 431 -22.15 -28.89 -2.38
CA ALA A 431 -23.27 -28.03 -2.76
C ALA A 431 -22.96 -26.56 -2.57
N GLU A 432 -22.18 -26.21 -1.52
CA GLU A 432 -21.70 -24.85 -1.26
C GLU A 432 -20.42 -24.56 -2.03
N GLY A 433 -19.57 -25.56 -2.24
CA GLY A 433 -18.20 -25.42 -2.69
C GLY A 433 -17.22 -25.29 -1.50
N GLU A 434 -16.06 -25.99 -1.60
CA GLU A 434 -15.10 -26.04 -0.50
C GLU A 434 -14.54 -24.65 -0.15
N LEU A 435 -14.14 -23.86 -1.16
CA LEU A 435 -13.62 -22.52 -0.95
C LEU A 435 -14.66 -21.58 -0.34
N ARG A 436 -15.89 -21.63 -0.84
CA ARG A 436 -17.02 -20.85 -0.26
C ARG A 436 -17.29 -21.21 1.20
N GLY A 437 -17.19 -22.49 1.56
CA GLY A 437 -17.33 -22.95 2.94
C GLY A 437 -16.26 -22.36 3.87
N MET A 438 -15.03 -22.23 3.39
CA MET A 438 -13.93 -21.58 4.15
C MET A 438 -14.16 -20.06 4.27
N LEU A 439 -14.55 -19.37 3.18
CA LEU A 439 -14.91 -17.95 3.24
C LEU A 439 -16.08 -17.72 4.21
N ARG A 440 -17.06 -18.62 4.22
CA ARG A 440 -18.15 -18.62 5.21
C ARG A 440 -17.62 -18.70 6.64
N GLY A 441 -16.62 -19.54 6.88
CA GLY A 441 -15.99 -19.65 8.21
C GLY A 441 -15.35 -18.33 8.68
N VAL A 442 -14.61 -17.66 7.81
CA VAL A 442 -14.03 -16.33 8.10
C VAL A 442 -15.13 -15.30 8.35
N MET A 443 -16.17 -15.27 7.51
CA MET A 443 -17.31 -14.35 7.66
C MET A 443 -18.14 -14.62 8.92
N ALA A 444 -18.22 -15.87 9.37
CA ALA A 444 -18.95 -16.28 10.58
C ALA A 444 -18.17 -15.98 11.88
N SER A 445 -16.85 -15.79 11.80
CA SER A 445 -15.97 -15.58 12.96
C SER A 445 -16.41 -14.38 13.84
N THR A 446 -15.88 -14.33 15.05
CA THR A 446 -16.14 -13.25 16.03
C THR A 446 -15.46 -11.92 15.67
N ALA A 447 -14.48 -11.93 14.77
CA ALA A 447 -13.73 -10.76 14.35
C ALA A 447 -14.64 -9.57 13.97
N ALA A 448 -14.31 -8.37 14.40
CA ALA A 448 -15.05 -7.16 14.04
C ALA A 448 -14.99 -6.91 12.53
N LEU A 449 -13.82 -7.02 11.93
CA LEU A 449 -13.63 -6.88 10.48
C LEU A 449 -13.37 -8.25 9.85
N ALA A 450 -13.87 -8.48 8.64
CA ALA A 450 -13.49 -9.60 7.79
C ALA A 450 -13.18 -9.06 6.39
N ILE A 451 -11.93 -9.20 5.97
CA ILE A 451 -11.47 -8.74 4.66
C ILE A 451 -11.11 -9.96 3.82
N ILE A 452 -11.71 -10.07 2.66
CA ILE A 452 -11.48 -11.20 1.76
C ILE A 452 -10.85 -10.67 0.47
N PRO A 453 -9.71 -11.23 0.02
CA PRO A 453 -9.15 -10.91 -1.28
C PRO A 453 -10.15 -11.14 -2.42
N MET A 454 -10.17 -10.24 -3.40
CA MET A 454 -11.04 -10.43 -4.57
C MET A 454 -10.70 -11.71 -5.33
N ALA A 455 -9.42 -12.09 -5.39
CA ALA A 455 -8.97 -13.33 -5.99
C ALA A 455 -9.62 -14.57 -5.33
N ASP A 456 -9.84 -14.54 -4.02
CA ASP A 456 -10.48 -15.65 -3.29
C ASP A 456 -11.99 -15.72 -3.55
N TRP A 457 -12.68 -14.58 -3.67
CA TRP A 457 -14.06 -14.53 -4.12
C TRP A 457 -14.23 -15.06 -5.55
N LEU A 458 -13.20 -14.88 -6.39
CA LEU A 458 -13.19 -15.36 -7.78
C LEU A 458 -12.67 -16.79 -7.92
N GLU A 459 -12.23 -17.40 -6.81
CA GLU A 459 -11.59 -18.75 -6.79
C GLU A 459 -10.40 -18.84 -7.75
N GLU A 460 -9.62 -17.78 -7.82
CA GLU A 460 -8.45 -17.70 -8.70
C GLU A 460 -7.37 -18.69 -8.28
N PRO A 461 -6.68 -19.34 -9.24
CA PRO A 461 -5.59 -20.27 -8.97
C PRO A 461 -4.33 -19.54 -8.46
N SER A 462 -3.31 -20.30 -8.03
CA SER A 462 -2.00 -19.80 -7.56
C SER A 462 -1.34 -18.81 -8.53
N ALA A 463 -1.58 -18.93 -9.83
CA ALA A 463 -1.06 -17.99 -10.84
C ALA A 463 -1.55 -16.54 -10.63
N SER A 464 -2.62 -16.33 -9.86
CA SER A 464 -3.15 -15.02 -9.51
C SER A 464 -2.65 -14.50 -8.15
N ARG A 465 -1.68 -15.16 -7.53
CA ARG A 465 -1.01 -14.70 -6.30
C ARG A 465 -0.39 -13.34 -6.53
N MET A 466 -0.60 -12.40 -5.59
CA MET A 466 -0.10 -11.02 -5.72
C MET A 466 1.38 -10.93 -5.41
N ASN A 467 1.82 -11.54 -4.30
CA ASN A 467 3.20 -11.50 -3.84
C ASN A 467 3.65 -12.85 -3.30
N THR A 468 4.89 -13.22 -3.61
CA THR A 468 5.61 -14.31 -2.97
C THR A 468 6.80 -13.71 -2.22
N PRO A 469 6.73 -13.62 -0.87
CA PRO A 469 7.81 -13.05 -0.07
C PRO A 469 9.15 -13.73 -0.35
N GLY A 470 10.22 -12.93 -0.42
CA GLY A 470 11.57 -13.43 -0.75
C GLY A 470 11.85 -13.65 -2.25
N VAL A 471 10.85 -13.49 -3.12
CA VAL A 471 11.02 -13.55 -4.58
C VAL A 471 11.01 -12.14 -5.15
N ALA A 472 12.07 -11.77 -5.89
CA ALA A 472 12.22 -10.39 -6.38
C ALA A 472 11.43 -10.09 -7.66
N GLN A 473 11.02 -11.09 -8.43
CA GLN A 473 10.38 -10.90 -9.74
C GLN A 473 9.06 -11.65 -9.85
N GLY A 474 8.17 -11.18 -10.73
CA GLY A 474 6.89 -11.82 -11.01
C GLY A 474 5.76 -11.47 -10.03
N ASN A 475 6.04 -10.61 -9.04
CA ASN A 475 5.06 -10.15 -8.06
C ASN A 475 4.29 -8.91 -8.54
N TRP A 476 3.18 -8.61 -7.90
CA TRP A 476 2.38 -7.38 -8.05
C TRP A 476 1.75 -7.18 -9.43
N GLN A 477 1.73 -8.23 -10.27
CA GLN A 477 1.35 -8.14 -11.67
C GLN A 477 -0.11 -8.52 -11.93
N TRP A 478 -0.75 -9.29 -11.06
CA TRP A 478 -2.09 -9.81 -11.28
C TRP A 478 -3.13 -8.71 -11.48
N ARG A 479 -4.01 -8.90 -12.48
CA ARG A 479 -5.14 -8.03 -12.79
C ARG A 479 -6.42 -8.83 -12.99
N VAL A 480 -7.53 -8.32 -12.45
CA VAL A 480 -8.84 -8.96 -12.60
C VAL A 480 -9.40 -8.76 -14.01
N ASP A 481 -10.00 -9.82 -14.57
CA ASP A 481 -10.87 -9.68 -15.74
C ASP A 481 -12.20 -9.01 -15.32
N GLU A 482 -12.52 -7.86 -15.94
CA GLU A 482 -13.76 -7.11 -15.67
C GLU A 482 -15.02 -7.99 -15.79
N LYS A 483 -15.01 -8.97 -16.69
CA LYS A 483 -16.13 -9.88 -16.93
C LYS A 483 -16.44 -10.77 -15.74
N LYS A 484 -15.49 -11.03 -14.84
CA LYS A 484 -15.68 -11.81 -13.62
C LYS A 484 -16.40 -11.02 -12.52
N LEU A 485 -16.37 -9.69 -12.54
CA LEU A 485 -17.05 -8.81 -11.57
C LEU A 485 -18.55 -8.68 -11.92
N THR A 486 -19.27 -9.77 -11.78
CA THR A 486 -20.67 -9.87 -12.23
C THR A 486 -21.67 -9.43 -11.16
N PRO A 487 -22.87 -8.97 -11.57
CA PRO A 487 -23.95 -8.73 -10.61
C PRO A 487 -24.39 -10.00 -9.84
N ALA A 488 -24.17 -11.18 -10.41
CA ALA A 488 -24.46 -12.45 -9.72
C ALA A 488 -23.51 -12.66 -8.56
N LEU A 489 -22.19 -12.48 -8.76
CA LEU A 489 -21.19 -12.54 -7.71
C LEU A 489 -21.45 -11.49 -6.62
N ALA A 490 -21.77 -10.25 -6.99
CA ALA A 490 -22.10 -9.21 -6.02
C ALA A 490 -23.30 -9.61 -5.12
N ARG A 491 -24.34 -10.23 -5.69
CA ARG A 491 -25.48 -10.74 -4.91
C ARG A 491 -25.10 -11.90 -3.99
N GLU A 492 -24.26 -12.80 -4.45
CA GLU A 492 -23.74 -13.91 -3.65
C GLU A 492 -22.97 -13.41 -2.45
N ILE A 493 -22.00 -12.49 -2.66
CA ILE A 493 -21.22 -11.85 -1.59
C ILE A 493 -22.19 -11.15 -0.60
N LYS A 494 -23.15 -10.39 -1.11
CA LYS A 494 -24.15 -9.71 -0.27
C LYS A 494 -24.95 -10.68 0.60
N ALA A 495 -25.39 -11.80 0.01
CA ALA A 495 -26.15 -12.80 0.76
C ALA A 495 -25.35 -13.36 1.95
N MET A 496 -24.05 -13.65 1.76
CA MET A 496 -23.16 -14.09 2.83
C MET A 496 -22.93 -12.95 3.86
N THR A 497 -22.69 -11.72 3.40
CA THR A 497 -22.47 -10.53 4.25
C THR A 497 -23.67 -10.27 5.16
N VAL A 498 -24.90 -10.33 4.62
CA VAL A 498 -26.15 -10.15 5.39
C VAL A 498 -26.35 -11.29 6.38
N ARG A 499 -26.12 -12.54 5.97
CA ARG A 499 -26.27 -13.73 6.81
C ARG A 499 -25.46 -13.65 8.10
N TYR A 500 -24.26 -13.07 8.03
CA TYR A 500 -23.34 -12.95 9.17
C TYR A 500 -23.32 -11.56 9.81
N PHE A 501 -24.35 -10.75 9.55
CA PHE A 501 -24.53 -9.40 10.15
C PHE A 501 -23.33 -8.48 9.92
N ARG A 502 -22.71 -8.53 8.71
CA ARG A 502 -21.59 -7.68 8.32
C ARG A 502 -22.00 -6.60 7.30
N ALA A 503 -23.24 -6.61 6.84
CA ALA A 503 -23.79 -5.56 5.99
C ALA A 503 -24.09 -4.29 6.82
N PRO A 504 -24.02 -3.08 6.20
CA PRO A 504 -24.48 -1.86 6.86
C PRO A 504 -25.92 -2.04 7.35
N ALA A 505 -26.19 -1.53 8.57
CA ALA A 505 -27.58 -1.48 9.04
C ALA A 505 -28.42 -0.69 8.01
N THR A 506 -29.44 -1.30 7.46
CA THR A 506 -30.45 -0.55 6.68
C THR A 506 -31.02 0.55 7.57
N ARG A 507 -30.69 1.80 7.30
CA ARG A 507 -31.39 2.91 7.94
C ARG A 507 -32.88 2.73 7.62
N LYS A 508 -33.65 2.35 8.65
CA LYS A 508 -35.11 2.36 8.58
C LYS A 508 -35.62 3.78 8.50
#